data_68665fc3dc6571e73c77f887caac0dd7
#
_entry.id   68665fc3dc6571e73c77f887caac0dd7
#
_cell.length_a   1.000
_cell.length_b   1.000
_cell.length_c   1.000
_cell.angle_alpha   90.00
_cell.angle_beta   90.00
_cell.angle_gamma   90.00
#
_symmetry.space_group_name_H-M   'P 1'
#
loop_
_entity.id
_entity.type
_entity.pdbx_description
1 polymer ?
#
loop_
_entity_poly.entity_id
_entity_poly.type
_entity_poly.pdbx_seq_one_letter_code
_entity_poly.pdbx_strand_id
1 'polypeptide(L)'
;LINGINALNILLYEVIAFLVIFILLLFVLKVILLATGLIEKILKATVILSIPSKILGIIVGVIEMYVYIFLVLVIATLPVFDSSFLKDSKMANYILDNTLVLSNVSNEITDIYGDVYDIIDNRKDKSNEEMNEEILKVLIDKKVVTKESAKKLVERNKVHINDMSIVE
;
A
#
# COMPACT_ATOMS: atom_id res chain seq x y z
N LEU A 1 -0.43 13.57 -11.97
CA LEU A 1 -1.88 13.66 -11.75
C LEU A 1 -2.56 13.93 -13.09
N ILE A 2 -3.45 13.04 -13.52
CA ILE A 2 -4.17 13.20 -14.79
C ILE A 2 -5.36 14.11 -14.49
N ASN A 3 -5.40 15.27 -15.15
CA ASN A 3 -6.48 16.25 -14.96
C ASN A 3 -7.82 15.65 -15.37
N GLY A 4 -8.81 15.75 -14.46
CA GLY A 4 -10.17 15.30 -14.69
C GLY A 4 -10.48 13.88 -14.18
N ILE A 5 -9.47 13.02 -13.97
CA ILE A 5 -9.68 11.67 -13.44
C ILE A 5 -9.46 11.69 -11.92
N ASN A 6 -10.46 12.18 -11.21
CA ASN A 6 -10.36 12.38 -9.76
C ASN A 6 -10.42 11.05 -8.98
N ALA A 7 -11.05 10.01 -9.52
CA ALA A 7 -11.10 8.69 -8.91
C ALA A 7 -9.70 8.05 -8.77
N LEU A 8 -8.80 8.29 -9.72
CA LEU A 8 -7.40 7.85 -9.61
C LEU A 8 -6.68 8.49 -8.41
N ASN A 9 -7.00 9.75 -8.12
CA ASN A 9 -6.41 10.44 -6.97
C ASN A 9 -6.82 9.80 -5.65
N ILE A 10 -8.03 9.21 -5.56
CA ILE A 10 -8.49 8.47 -4.38
C ILE A 10 -7.55 7.31 -4.10
N LEU A 11 -7.25 6.50 -5.11
CA LEU A 11 -6.33 5.36 -4.96
C LEU A 11 -4.96 5.79 -4.44
N LEU A 12 -4.40 6.88 -4.98
CA LEU A 12 -3.13 7.43 -4.53
C LEU A 12 -3.19 7.89 -3.07
N TYR A 13 -4.26 8.60 -2.67
CA TYR A 13 -4.43 9.05 -1.28
C TYR A 13 -4.60 7.88 -0.31
N GLU A 14 -5.33 6.83 -0.68
CA GLU A 14 -5.50 5.63 0.15
C GLU A 14 -4.15 4.92 0.38
N VAL A 15 -3.33 4.76 -0.65
CA VAL A 15 -2.00 4.17 -0.51
C VAL A 15 -1.10 5.03 0.39
N ILE A 16 -1.10 6.36 0.19
CA ILE A 16 -0.32 7.27 1.02
C ILE A 16 -0.82 7.21 2.48
N ALA A 17 -2.13 7.24 2.70
CA ALA A 17 -2.72 7.15 4.03
C ALA A 17 -2.36 5.84 4.72
N PHE A 18 -2.45 4.70 4.00
CA PHE A 18 -2.03 3.41 4.51
C PHE A 18 -0.57 3.43 4.96
N LEU A 19 0.34 3.96 4.14
CA LEU A 19 1.77 4.04 4.47
C LEU A 19 2.03 4.91 5.71
N VAL A 20 1.36 6.07 5.79
CA VAL A 20 1.48 6.96 6.95
C VAL A 20 1.00 6.27 8.23
N ILE A 21 -0.19 5.63 8.19
CA ILE A 21 -0.73 4.90 9.33
C ILE A 21 0.19 3.74 9.72
N PHE A 22 0.70 3.00 8.75
CA PHE A 22 1.60 1.88 8.99
C PHE A 22 2.89 2.33 9.69
N ILE A 23 3.52 3.41 9.21
CA ILE A 23 4.72 3.99 9.84
C ILE A 23 4.41 4.46 11.26
N LEU A 24 3.26 5.13 11.47
CA LEU A 24 2.82 5.56 12.80
C LEU A 24 2.62 4.38 13.75
N LEU A 25 2.02 3.28 13.30
CA LEU A 25 1.85 2.07 14.10
C LEU A 25 3.17 1.45 14.51
N LEU A 26 4.13 1.37 13.58
CA LEU A 26 5.49 0.90 13.89
C LEU A 26 6.17 1.80 14.93
N PHE A 27 6.02 3.12 14.80
CA PHE A 27 6.57 4.07 15.75
C PHE A 27 5.95 3.91 17.14
N VAL A 28 4.60 3.83 17.22
CA VAL A 28 3.87 3.61 18.48
C VAL A 28 4.29 2.28 19.12
N LEU A 29 4.40 1.22 18.34
CA LEU A 29 4.87 -0.08 18.84
C LEU A 29 6.28 0.04 19.43
N LYS A 30 7.18 0.73 18.75
CA LYS A 30 8.56 0.96 19.25
C LYS A 30 8.57 1.74 20.55
N VAL A 31 7.73 2.79 20.68
CA VAL A 31 7.59 3.56 21.93
C VAL A 31 7.02 2.70 23.06
N ILE A 32 6.01 1.87 22.80
CA ILE A 32 5.45 0.95 23.79
C ILE A 32 6.52 -0.05 24.29
N LEU A 33 7.28 -0.64 23.37
CA LEU A 33 8.35 -1.58 23.70
C LEU A 33 9.44 -0.93 24.55
N LEU A 34 9.79 0.32 24.26
CA LEU A 34 10.75 1.10 25.06
C LEU A 34 10.17 1.45 26.43
N ALA A 35 8.94 1.98 26.49
CA ALA A 35 8.30 2.46 27.73
C ALA A 35 8.02 1.30 28.72
N THR A 36 7.68 0.13 28.23
CA THR A 36 7.39 -1.05 29.07
C THR A 36 8.64 -1.76 29.59
N GLY A 37 9.83 -1.32 29.16
CA GLY A 37 11.08 -2.01 29.48
C GLY A 37 11.11 -3.48 29.01
N LEU A 38 10.19 -3.83 28.09
CA LEU A 38 10.14 -5.19 27.51
C LEU A 38 11.45 -5.54 26.84
N ILE A 39 12.07 -4.58 26.17
CA ILE A 39 13.41 -4.75 25.57
C ILE A 39 14.44 -5.07 26.65
N GLU A 40 14.44 -4.34 27.78
CA GLU A 40 15.31 -4.64 28.91
C GLU A 40 15.02 -6.00 29.56
N LYS A 41 13.72 -6.38 29.70
CA LYS A 41 13.35 -7.69 30.25
C LYS A 41 13.78 -8.83 29.34
N ILE A 42 13.61 -8.68 28.04
CA ILE A 42 14.10 -9.63 27.03
C ILE A 42 15.61 -9.70 27.05
N LEU A 43 16.29 -8.55 27.10
CA LEU A 43 17.75 -8.48 27.21
C LEU A 43 18.25 -9.08 28.52
N LYS A 44 17.61 -8.84 29.68
CA LYS A 44 17.96 -9.42 30.96
C LYS A 44 17.68 -10.91 31.04
N ALA A 45 16.60 -11.38 30.45
CA ALA A 45 16.34 -12.82 30.33
C ALA A 45 17.35 -13.52 29.42
N THR A 46 17.94 -12.82 28.47
CA THR A 46 18.96 -13.32 27.55
C THR A 46 20.40 -13.11 28.07
N VAL A 47 20.60 -12.34 29.13
CA VAL A 47 21.95 -12.15 29.78
C VAL A 47 22.49 -13.45 30.37
N ILE A 48 21.63 -14.42 30.71
CA ILE A 48 22.09 -15.79 31.05
C ILE A 48 22.71 -16.48 29.81
N LEU A 49 22.51 -15.96 28.62
CA LEU A 49 23.00 -16.43 27.33
C LEU A 49 23.66 -15.26 26.55
N SER A 50 24.82 -14.80 27.03
CA SER A 50 25.50 -13.60 26.50
C SER A 50 25.93 -13.66 25.02
N ILE A 51 25.82 -14.80 24.37
CA ILE A 51 26.08 -14.98 22.92
C ILE A 51 24.80 -14.88 22.06
N PRO A 52 23.62 -15.40 22.49
CA PRO A 52 22.39 -15.33 21.68
C PRO A 52 21.81 -13.92 21.50
N SER A 53 22.07 -12.98 22.42
CA SER A 53 21.44 -11.63 22.33
C SER A 53 21.95 -10.83 21.14
N LYS A 54 23.25 -10.95 20.79
CA LYS A 54 23.80 -10.28 19.60
C LYS A 54 23.29 -10.92 18.32
N ILE A 55 23.19 -12.25 18.29
CA ILE A 55 22.65 -12.99 17.13
C ILE A 55 21.16 -12.67 16.94
N LEU A 56 20.37 -12.65 18.02
CA LEU A 56 18.97 -12.24 17.98
C LEU A 56 18.79 -10.80 17.50
N GLY A 57 19.63 -9.87 17.95
CA GLY A 57 19.64 -8.49 17.48
C GLY A 57 19.93 -8.39 15.98
N ILE A 58 20.87 -9.17 15.47
CA ILE A 58 21.16 -9.24 14.02
C ILE A 58 19.96 -9.81 13.25
N ILE A 59 19.35 -10.90 13.73
CA ILE A 59 18.17 -11.51 13.09
C ILE A 59 17.01 -10.51 13.02
N VAL A 60 16.69 -9.85 14.12
CA VAL A 60 15.63 -8.83 14.18
C VAL A 60 15.96 -7.68 13.24
N GLY A 61 17.20 -7.19 13.23
CA GLY A 61 17.63 -6.12 12.33
C GLY A 61 17.54 -6.50 10.86
N VAL A 62 17.86 -7.74 10.50
CA VAL A 62 17.73 -8.26 9.13
C VAL A 62 16.26 -8.34 8.74
N ILE A 63 15.37 -8.81 9.62
CA ILE A 63 13.93 -8.86 9.37
C ILE A 63 13.36 -7.43 9.18
N GLU A 64 13.73 -6.50 10.06
CA GLU A 64 13.32 -5.10 9.96
C GLU A 64 13.78 -4.48 8.63
N MET A 65 15.03 -4.66 8.27
CA MET A 65 15.58 -4.19 6.98
C MET A 65 14.84 -4.80 5.79
N TYR A 66 14.53 -6.09 5.86
CA TYR A 66 13.79 -6.80 4.81
C TYR A 66 12.40 -6.20 4.60
N VAL A 67 11.67 -5.90 5.68
CA VAL A 67 10.36 -5.25 5.63
C VAL A 67 10.46 -3.86 5.00
N TYR A 68 11.49 -3.06 5.35
CA TYR A 68 11.69 -1.75 4.73
C TYR A 68 11.99 -1.86 3.24
N ILE A 69 12.84 -2.79 2.82
CA ILE A 69 13.13 -3.04 1.41
C ILE A 69 11.85 -3.43 0.68
N PHE A 70 11.04 -4.33 1.24
CA PHE A 70 9.77 -4.73 0.66
C PHE A 70 8.84 -3.53 0.45
N LEU A 71 8.65 -2.67 1.47
CA LEU A 71 7.82 -1.47 1.38
C LEU A 71 8.32 -0.50 0.30
N VAL A 72 9.63 -0.28 0.21
CA VAL A 72 10.23 0.55 -0.84
C VAL A 72 9.97 -0.04 -2.22
N LEU A 73 10.09 -1.36 -2.38
CA LEU A 73 9.78 -2.03 -3.65
C LEU A 73 8.31 -1.91 -4.01
N VAL A 74 7.38 -2.12 -3.06
CA VAL A 74 5.93 -1.93 -3.31
C VAL A 74 5.64 -0.49 -3.75
N ILE A 75 6.20 0.50 -3.07
CA ILE A 75 6.03 1.91 -3.47
C ILE A 75 6.59 2.14 -4.88
N ALA A 76 7.76 1.60 -5.17
CA ALA A 76 8.42 1.77 -6.46
C ALA A 76 7.71 1.03 -7.61
N THR A 77 6.83 0.05 -7.34
CA THR A 77 5.98 -0.59 -8.36
C THR A 77 4.76 0.24 -8.73
N LEU A 78 4.45 1.30 -7.96
CA LEU A 78 3.31 2.17 -8.27
C LEU A 78 3.53 2.89 -9.62
N PRO A 79 2.48 3.04 -10.47
CA PRO A 79 2.60 3.63 -11.81
C PRO A 79 3.06 5.09 -11.83
N VAL A 80 3.08 5.75 -10.66
CA VAL A 80 3.61 7.12 -10.50
C VAL A 80 5.13 7.17 -10.72
N PHE A 81 5.79 6.02 -10.53
CA PHE A 81 7.24 5.90 -10.70
C PHE A 81 7.53 5.11 -11.98
N ASP A 82 8.53 5.56 -12.74
CA ASP A 82 9.04 4.76 -13.85
C ASP A 82 9.80 3.54 -13.27
N SER A 83 9.05 2.46 -13.10
CA SER A 83 9.56 1.22 -12.50
C SER A 83 10.12 0.22 -13.52
N SER A 84 10.41 0.66 -14.74
CA SER A 84 10.96 -0.22 -15.79
C SER A 84 12.18 -1.00 -15.31
N PHE A 85 13.06 -0.38 -14.52
CA PHE A 85 14.24 -1.02 -13.93
C PHE A 85 13.92 -2.12 -12.92
N LEU A 86 12.74 -2.08 -12.26
CA LEU A 86 12.32 -3.11 -11.30
C LEU A 86 11.78 -4.36 -11.99
N LYS A 87 11.13 -4.21 -13.15
CA LYS A 87 10.54 -5.32 -13.91
C LYS A 87 11.60 -6.34 -14.31
N ASP A 88 12.81 -5.88 -14.59
CA ASP A 88 13.94 -6.74 -14.98
C ASP A 88 14.76 -7.24 -13.78
N SER A 89 14.49 -6.76 -12.57
CA SER A 89 15.22 -7.12 -11.37
C SER A 89 14.72 -8.44 -10.78
N LYS A 90 15.45 -9.53 -10.99
CA LYS A 90 15.14 -10.84 -10.40
C LYS A 90 15.05 -10.82 -8.88
N MET A 91 15.86 -9.98 -8.23
CA MET A 91 15.87 -9.87 -6.76
C MET A 91 14.64 -9.12 -6.24
N ALA A 92 14.24 -8.03 -6.90
CA ALA A 92 13.04 -7.28 -6.56
C ALA A 92 11.79 -8.18 -6.70
N ASN A 93 11.63 -8.86 -7.83
CA ASN A 93 10.54 -9.78 -8.07
C ASN A 93 10.53 -10.92 -7.05
N TYR A 94 11.69 -11.51 -6.74
CA TYR A 94 11.77 -12.54 -5.71
C TYR A 94 11.29 -12.06 -4.33
N ILE A 95 11.67 -10.85 -3.92
CA ILE A 95 11.23 -10.27 -2.63
C ILE A 95 9.72 -10.00 -2.64
N LEU A 96 9.19 -9.43 -3.73
CA LEU A 96 7.78 -9.11 -3.85
C LEU A 96 6.91 -10.37 -3.86
N ASP A 97 7.32 -11.41 -4.58
CA ASP A 97 6.53 -12.62 -4.77
C ASP A 97 6.63 -13.62 -3.61
N ASN A 98 7.75 -13.64 -2.89
CA ASN A 98 8.03 -14.68 -1.89
C ASN A 98 7.95 -14.20 -0.43
N THR A 99 7.54 -12.96 -0.17
CA THR A 99 7.34 -12.47 1.19
C THR A 99 5.99 -12.94 1.72
N LEU A 100 5.98 -14.01 2.51
CA LEU A 100 4.87 -14.87 2.90
C LEU A 100 3.53 -14.20 3.28
N VAL A 101 3.55 -13.03 3.92
CA VAL A 101 2.33 -12.30 4.33
C VAL A 101 2.10 -11.08 3.45
N LEU A 102 3.19 -10.45 3.02
CA LEU A 102 3.15 -9.17 2.32
C LEU A 102 3.01 -9.33 0.80
N SER A 103 3.34 -10.50 0.23
CA SER A 103 3.15 -10.78 -1.19
C SER A 103 1.67 -10.72 -1.61
N ASN A 104 0.76 -11.19 -0.75
CA ASN A 104 -0.67 -11.09 -1.03
C ASN A 104 -1.13 -9.63 -1.14
N VAL A 105 -0.63 -8.76 -0.25
CA VAL A 105 -0.92 -7.32 -0.28
C VAL A 105 -0.31 -6.67 -1.54
N SER A 106 0.92 -7.07 -1.90
CA SER A 106 1.57 -6.58 -3.12
C SER A 106 0.80 -6.98 -4.37
N ASN A 107 0.37 -8.24 -4.48
CA ASN A 107 -0.41 -8.74 -5.61
C ASN A 107 -1.76 -8.02 -5.70
N GLU A 108 -2.47 -7.86 -4.59
CA GLU A 108 -3.75 -7.15 -4.55
C GLU A 108 -3.60 -5.68 -4.99
N ILE A 109 -2.56 -4.99 -4.52
CA ILE A 109 -2.24 -3.63 -4.96
C ILE A 109 -1.93 -3.60 -6.46
N THR A 110 -1.11 -4.53 -6.94
CA THR A 110 -0.72 -4.61 -8.35
C THR A 110 -1.91 -4.89 -9.25
N ASP A 111 -2.82 -5.78 -8.84
CA ASP A 111 -4.05 -6.09 -9.59
C ASP A 111 -4.98 -4.88 -9.66
N ILE A 112 -5.19 -4.17 -8.54
CA ILE A 112 -6.00 -2.95 -8.52
C ILE A 112 -5.42 -1.88 -9.47
N TYR A 113 -4.09 -1.70 -9.42
CA TYR A 113 -3.43 -0.76 -10.32
C TYR A 113 -3.48 -1.19 -11.78
N GLY A 114 -3.38 -2.49 -12.06
CA GLY A 114 -3.55 -3.05 -13.40
C GLY A 114 -4.92 -2.71 -13.97
N ASP A 115 -5.98 -3.03 -13.23
CA ASP A 115 -7.37 -2.75 -13.63
C ASP A 115 -7.60 -1.24 -13.89
N VAL A 116 -7.08 -0.40 -12.99
CA VAL A 116 -7.20 1.07 -13.14
C VAL A 116 -6.36 1.58 -14.32
N TYR A 117 -5.18 1.03 -14.53
CA TYR A 117 -4.31 1.42 -15.64
C TYR A 117 -4.93 1.05 -16.99
N ASP A 118 -5.54 -0.12 -17.10
CA ASP A 118 -6.23 -0.57 -18.31
C ASP A 118 -7.39 0.37 -18.66
N ILE A 119 -8.15 0.86 -17.67
CA ILE A 119 -9.19 1.87 -17.90
C ILE A 119 -8.60 3.15 -18.48
N ILE A 120 -7.46 3.60 -17.95
CA ILE A 120 -6.79 4.83 -18.39
C ILE A 120 -6.16 4.66 -19.78
N ASP A 121 -5.60 3.51 -20.09
CA ASP A 121 -4.97 3.24 -21.39
C ASP A 121 -6.02 3.16 -22.51
N ASN A 122 -7.18 2.58 -22.20
CA ASN A 122 -8.32 2.47 -23.13
C ASN A 122 -9.22 3.74 -23.20
N ARG A 123 -8.69 4.90 -22.82
CA ARG A 123 -9.43 6.17 -22.69
C ARG A 123 -9.86 6.83 -23.99
N LYS A 124 -9.47 6.33 -25.18
CA LYS A 124 -9.53 7.05 -26.46
C LYS A 124 -10.91 7.63 -26.82
N ASP A 125 -12.00 7.01 -26.32
CA ASP A 125 -13.37 7.41 -26.64
C ASP A 125 -14.24 7.67 -25.40
N LYS A 126 -13.61 7.81 -24.20
CA LYS A 126 -14.33 7.96 -22.92
C LYS A 126 -14.20 9.37 -22.35
N SER A 127 -15.28 9.87 -21.76
CA SER A 127 -15.24 11.10 -20.96
C SER A 127 -14.52 10.89 -19.62
N ASN A 128 -14.15 11.97 -18.96
CA ASN A 128 -13.56 11.90 -17.63
C ASN A 128 -14.55 11.31 -16.60
N GLU A 129 -15.84 11.61 -16.76
CA GLU A 129 -16.93 11.10 -15.92
C GLU A 129 -17.07 9.59 -16.06
N GLU A 130 -17.06 9.06 -17.29
CA GLU A 130 -17.09 7.62 -17.56
C GLU A 130 -15.87 6.90 -16.98
N MET A 131 -14.68 7.48 -17.11
CA MET A 131 -13.47 6.91 -16.50
C MET A 131 -13.53 6.94 -14.98
N ASN A 132 -14.04 8.03 -14.37
CA ASN A 132 -14.23 8.10 -12.94
C ASN A 132 -15.21 7.02 -12.44
N GLU A 133 -16.28 6.76 -13.18
CA GLU A 133 -17.26 5.70 -12.88
C GLU A 133 -16.62 4.32 -12.90
N GLU A 134 -15.89 3.99 -13.95
CA GLU A 134 -15.22 2.69 -14.07
C GLU A 134 -14.17 2.49 -12.97
N ILE A 135 -13.34 3.49 -12.72
CA ILE A 135 -12.34 3.43 -11.65
C ILE A 135 -13.02 3.29 -10.29
N LEU A 136 -14.09 4.07 -10.05
CA LEU A 136 -14.81 4.01 -8.77
C LEU A 136 -15.45 2.63 -8.55
N LYS A 137 -16.00 1.99 -9.61
CA LYS A 137 -16.47 0.60 -9.56
C LYS A 137 -15.36 -0.36 -9.14
N VAL A 138 -14.19 -0.29 -9.78
CA VAL A 138 -13.03 -1.12 -9.41
C VAL A 138 -12.66 -0.92 -7.95
N LEU A 139 -12.58 0.33 -7.47
CA LEU A 139 -12.19 0.63 -6.09
C LEU A 139 -13.22 0.11 -5.07
N ILE A 140 -14.52 0.13 -5.41
CA ILE A 140 -15.59 -0.43 -4.57
C ILE A 140 -15.54 -1.96 -4.57
N ASP A 141 -15.43 -2.58 -5.73
CA ASP A 141 -15.41 -4.05 -5.88
C ASP A 141 -14.19 -4.67 -5.19
N LYS A 142 -13.05 -4.02 -5.29
CA LYS A 142 -11.81 -4.40 -4.59
C LYS A 142 -11.78 -3.96 -3.11
N LYS A 143 -12.86 -3.34 -2.61
CA LYS A 143 -13.00 -2.88 -1.21
C LYS A 143 -11.95 -1.84 -0.76
N VAL A 144 -11.33 -1.14 -1.68
CA VAL A 144 -10.43 -0.01 -1.40
C VAL A 144 -11.24 1.15 -0.81
N VAL A 145 -12.43 1.37 -1.35
CA VAL A 145 -13.37 2.41 -0.90
C VAL A 145 -14.74 1.78 -0.64
N THR A 146 -15.39 2.16 0.44
CA THR A 146 -16.77 1.74 0.69
C THR A 146 -17.74 2.55 -0.17
N LYS A 147 -18.90 1.98 -0.53
CA LYS A 147 -19.97 2.71 -1.24
C LYS A 147 -20.34 4.02 -0.53
N GLU A 148 -20.45 3.99 0.79
CA GLU A 148 -20.77 5.18 1.59
C GLU A 148 -19.71 6.28 1.47
N SER A 149 -18.42 5.90 1.50
CA SER A 149 -17.32 6.84 1.30
C SER A 149 -17.30 7.40 -0.13
N ALA A 150 -17.53 6.54 -1.12
CA ALA A 150 -17.64 6.93 -2.52
C ALA A 150 -18.79 7.94 -2.73
N LYS A 151 -19.96 7.66 -2.17
CA LYS A 151 -21.12 8.57 -2.19
C LYS A 151 -20.79 9.95 -1.62
N LYS A 152 -20.14 9.99 -0.45
CA LYS A 152 -19.70 11.27 0.17
C LYS A 152 -18.71 12.05 -0.70
N LEU A 153 -17.85 11.37 -1.46
CA LEU A 153 -16.91 12.02 -2.38
C LEU A 153 -17.64 12.64 -3.58
N VAL A 154 -18.64 11.95 -4.12
CA VAL A 154 -19.48 12.46 -5.22
C VAL A 154 -20.33 13.65 -4.73
N GLU A 155 -21.03 13.52 -3.61
CA GLU A 155 -21.84 14.59 -3.01
C GLU A 155 -21.03 15.87 -2.70
N ARG A 156 -19.74 15.71 -2.37
CA ARG A 156 -18.82 16.82 -2.13
C ARG A 156 -18.15 17.36 -3.40
N ASN A 157 -18.58 16.94 -4.58
CA ASN A 157 -17.99 17.31 -5.87
C ASN A 157 -16.47 17.01 -5.95
N LYS A 158 -15.99 15.98 -5.25
CA LYS A 158 -14.59 15.53 -5.33
C LYS A 158 -14.38 14.57 -6.49
N VAL A 159 -15.42 13.84 -6.88
CA VAL A 159 -15.43 12.96 -8.05
C VAL A 159 -16.73 13.25 -8.82
N HIS A 160 -16.59 13.43 -10.14
CA HIS A 160 -17.72 13.64 -11.03
C HIS A 160 -18.05 12.34 -11.76
N ILE A 161 -19.29 11.89 -11.64
CA ILE A 161 -19.85 10.71 -12.30
C ILE A 161 -21.23 11.07 -12.84
N ASN A 162 -21.70 10.37 -13.89
CA ASN A 162 -23.03 10.53 -14.45
C ASN A 162 -24.04 9.57 -13.82
N ASP A 163 -23.59 8.34 -13.47
CA ASP A 163 -24.43 7.28 -12.93
C ASP A 163 -24.29 7.17 -11.40
N MET A 164 -25.27 7.68 -10.67
CA MET A 164 -25.30 7.62 -9.21
C MET A 164 -25.60 6.22 -8.66
N SER A 165 -26.11 5.29 -9.46
CA SER A 165 -26.42 3.92 -9.02
C SER A 165 -25.21 3.13 -8.56
N ILE A 166 -24.00 3.56 -8.97
CA ILE A 166 -22.72 2.96 -8.60
C ILE A 166 -22.45 3.08 -7.09
N VAL A 167 -22.93 4.16 -6.47
CA VAL A 167 -22.69 4.50 -5.07
C VAL A 167 -23.93 4.31 -4.17
N GLU A 168 -25.05 3.86 -4.73
CA GLU A 168 -26.25 3.43 -4.00
C GLU A 168 -26.17 1.93 -3.64
#